data_2241ad1ee9beee52c61b985161d6a735
#
_entry.id   2241ad1ee9beee52c61b985161d6a735
#
_cell.length_a   1.000
_cell.length_b   1.000
_cell.length_c   1.000
_cell.angle_alpha   90.00
_cell.angle_beta   90.00
_cell.angle_gamma   90.00
#
_symmetry.space_group_name_H-M   'P 1'
#
loop_
_entity.id
_entity.type
_entity.pdbx_description
1 polymer ?
#
loop_
_entity_poly.entity_id
_entity_poly.type
_entity_poly.pdbx_seq_one_letter_code
_entity_poly.pdbx_strand_id
1 'polypeptide(L)'
;GFREDVITYISKREGLPNAIPIPVAAGMEHYNCGPHLYEYLKEFHDDVLSKYDCFTVGEGPLITPEKVLRFVTEDDTQVLKTMFSFDHLEADCFMTDWIKTPFNLKKMKKCYQKWYDAMNGKGWHTLYLENHDHPRIIDRYGSLKYRVESGKMLATMCYLQKGTPF
;
A
#
# COMPACT_ATOMS: atom_id res chain seq x y z
N GLY A 1 17.97 3.69 3.67
CA GLY A 1 16.79 2.87 3.32
C GLY A 1 16.38 3.01 1.87
N PHE A 2 15.46 2.19 1.45
CA PHE A 2 14.95 2.15 0.08
C PHE A 2 13.43 2.20 0.07
N ARG A 3 12.86 2.96 -0.85
CA ARG A 3 11.48 2.84 -1.28
C ARG A 3 11.50 2.11 -2.62
N GLU A 4 10.90 0.95 -2.68
CA GLU A 4 10.84 0.11 -3.87
C GLU A 4 9.54 0.40 -4.63
N ASP A 5 9.69 1.10 -5.73
CA ASP A 5 8.61 1.55 -6.60
C ASP A 5 7.91 0.36 -7.26
N VAL A 6 6.59 0.27 -7.06
CA VAL A 6 5.71 -0.77 -7.63
C VAL A 6 6.33 -2.18 -7.57
N ILE A 7 6.98 -2.50 -6.45
CA ILE A 7 7.80 -3.72 -6.30
C ILE A 7 7.02 -5.01 -6.56
N THR A 8 5.69 -4.98 -6.38
CA THR A 8 4.83 -6.15 -6.62
C THR A 8 4.71 -6.53 -8.09
N TYR A 9 5.21 -5.71 -9.03
CA TYR A 9 5.09 -5.92 -10.48
C TYR A 9 6.35 -6.50 -11.13
N ILE A 10 7.40 -6.78 -10.38
CA ILE A 10 8.66 -7.29 -10.96
C ILE A 10 8.56 -8.74 -11.44
N SER A 11 7.64 -9.54 -10.86
CA SER A 11 7.40 -10.93 -11.28
C SER A 11 6.15 -11.01 -12.15
N LYS A 12 6.28 -11.65 -13.30
CA LYS A 12 5.20 -11.83 -14.28
C LYS A 12 4.99 -13.31 -14.59
N ARG A 13 3.78 -13.66 -15.01
CA ARG A 13 3.52 -15.00 -15.56
C ARG A 13 4.27 -15.18 -16.86
N GLU A 14 4.76 -16.37 -17.10
CA GLU A 14 5.42 -16.75 -18.36
C GLU A 14 4.45 -16.70 -19.55
N GLY A 15 5.03 -16.57 -20.73
CA GLY A 15 4.30 -16.35 -21.96
C GLY A 15 3.80 -14.90 -22.08
N LEU A 16 2.88 -14.68 -22.96
CA LEU A 16 2.19 -13.38 -23.14
C LEU A 16 0.67 -13.63 -23.11
N PRO A 17 0.12 -13.99 -21.95
CA PRO A 17 -1.29 -14.31 -21.82
C PRO A 17 -2.16 -13.06 -22.10
N ASN A 18 -3.31 -13.28 -22.72
CA ASN A 18 -4.27 -12.20 -22.91
C ASN A 18 -4.86 -11.76 -21.58
N ALA A 19 -5.00 -10.45 -21.42
CA ALA A 19 -5.63 -9.86 -20.23
C ALA A 19 -7.14 -10.11 -20.21
N ILE A 20 -7.70 -10.20 -19.01
CA ILE A 20 -9.15 -10.07 -18.83
C ILE A 20 -9.54 -8.65 -19.27
N PRO A 21 -10.59 -8.51 -20.12
CA PRO A 21 -10.97 -7.20 -20.64
C PRO A 21 -11.67 -6.35 -19.58
N ILE A 22 -10.88 -5.76 -18.69
CA ILE A 22 -11.34 -4.80 -17.68
C ILE A 22 -10.82 -3.40 -18.02
N PRO A 23 -11.58 -2.34 -17.71
CA PRO A 23 -11.23 -0.98 -18.13
C PRO A 23 -10.04 -0.38 -17.38
N VAL A 24 -9.62 -0.98 -16.27
CA VAL A 24 -8.56 -0.46 -15.41
C VAL A 24 -7.60 -1.59 -15.04
N ALA A 25 -6.30 -1.31 -15.04
CA ALA A 25 -5.24 -2.26 -14.70
C ALA A 25 -5.31 -3.57 -15.51
N ALA A 26 -5.55 -3.48 -16.83
CA ALA A 26 -5.61 -4.64 -17.71
C ALA A 26 -4.35 -5.50 -17.60
N GLY A 27 -4.52 -6.82 -17.46
CA GLY A 27 -3.42 -7.77 -17.31
C GLY A 27 -2.83 -7.85 -15.89
N MET A 28 -3.38 -7.12 -14.91
CA MET A 28 -2.89 -7.13 -13.53
C MET A 28 -2.83 -8.54 -12.94
N GLU A 29 -3.73 -9.42 -13.31
CA GLU A 29 -3.74 -10.84 -12.94
C GLU A 29 -2.48 -11.61 -13.36
N HIS A 30 -1.67 -11.04 -14.27
CA HIS A 30 -0.46 -11.64 -14.78
C HIS A 30 0.83 -11.03 -14.21
N TYR A 31 0.77 -9.82 -13.64
CA TYR A 31 1.97 -9.12 -13.16
C TYR A 31 1.89 -8.61 -11.72
N ASN A 32 0.70 -8.50 -11.10
CA ASN A 32 0.62 -8.09 -9.69
C ASN A 32 0.79 -9.28 -8.76
N CYS A 33 1.87 -9.28 -7.99
CA CYS A 33 2.28 -10.41 -7.15
C CYS A 33 2.42 -11.70 -7.96
N GLY A 34 3.17 -11.64 -9.04
CA GLY A 34 3.44 -12.78 -9.91
C GLY A 34 4.15 -13.94 -9.19
N PRO A 35 4.28 -15.10 -9.86
CA PRO A 35 4.61 -16.37 -9.21
C PRO A 35 5.95 -16.39 -8.47
N HIS A 36 6.96 -15.65 -8.95
CA HIS A 36 8.30 -15.63 -8.40
C HIS A 36 8.62 -14.39 -7.56
N LEU A 37 7.61 -13.56 -7.22
CA LEU A 37 7.85 -12.30 -6.52
C LEU A 37 8.57 -12.51 -5.18
N TYR A 38 8.14 -13.49 -4.38
CA TYR A 38 8.77 -13.75 -3.08
C TYR A 38 10.24 -14.22 -3.25
N GLU A 39 10.52 -15.04 -4.24
CA GLU A 39 11.87 -15.53 -4.54
C GLU A 39 12.80 -14.36 -4.89
N TYR A 40 12.37 -13.43 -5.74
CA TYR A 40 13.15 -12.26 -6.11
C TYR A 40 13.39 -11.31 -4.93
N LEU A 41 12.36 -11.09 -4.11
CA LEU A 41 12.50 -10.26 -2.91
C LEU A 41 13.40 -10.93 -1.87
N LYS A 42 13.34 -12.26 -1.76
CA LYS A 42 14.22 -12.99 -0.85
C LYS A 42 15.67 -12.96 -1.31
N GLU A 43 15.93 -13.13 -2.59
CA GLU A 43 17.27 -12.98 -3.18
C GLU A 43 17.79 -11.55 -2.92
N PHE A 44 17.00 -10.52 -3.18
CA PHE A 44 17.36 -9.13 -2.90
C PHE A 44 17.63 -8.90 -1.40
N HIS A 45 16.80 -9.47 -0.54
CA HIS A 45 17.02 -9.40 0.90
C HIS A 45 18.32 -10.08 1.32
N ASP A 46 18.55 -11.32 0.90
CA ASP A 46 19.70 -12.12 1.30
C ASP A 46 21.03 -11.54 0.76
N ASP A 47 21.01 -11.06 -0.49
CA ASP A 47 22.22 -10.56 -1.15
C ASP A 47 22.56 -9.11 -0.82
N VAL A 48 21.56 -8.30 -0.44
CA VAL A 48 21.77 -6.87 -0.21
C VAL A 48 21.24 -6.44 1.15
N LEU A 49 19.93 -6.50 1.38
CA LEU A 49 19.31 -5.80 2.51
C LEU A 49 19.76 -6.34 3.87
N SER A 50 19.96 -7.65 3.99
CA SER A 50 20.41 -8.30 5.23
C SER A 50 21.83 -7.91 5.65
N LYS A 51 22.64 -7.37 4.72
CA LYS A 51 24.03 -6.98 4.98
C LYS A 51 24.18 -5.55 5.52
N TYR A 52 23.10 -4.80 5.58
CA TYR A 52 23.10 -3.40 5.99
C TYR A 52 21.95 -3.12 6.97
N ASP A 53 22.21 -2.25 7.94
CA ASP A 53 21.15 -1.69 8.79
C ASP A 53 20.35 -0.68 7.96
N CYS A 54 19.36 -1.15 7.21
CA CYS A 54 18.53 -0.33 6.33
C CYS A 54 17.04 -0.63 6.50
N PHE A 55 16.24 0.42 6.29
CA PHE A 55 14.79 0.34 6.29
C PHE A 55 14.27 0.27 4.86
N THR A 56 13.30 -0.60 4.62
CA THR A 56 12.69 -0.79 3.29
C THR A 56 11.20 -0.54 3.33
N VAL A 57 10.69 0.09 2.27
CA VAL A 57 9.26 0.37 2.07
C VAL A 57 8.87 -0.05 0.66
N GLY A 58 8.18 -1.17 0.52
CA GLY A 58 7.67 -1.64 -0.77
C GLY A 58 6.37 -0.95 -1.16
N GLU A 59 6.22 -0.58 -2.41
CA GLU A 59 4.94 -0.11 -2.94
C GLU A 59 4.16 -1.27 -3.56
N GLY A 60 2.93 -1.49 -3.05
CA GLY A 60 2.05 -2.56 -3.54
C GLY A 60 0.68 -2.03 -3.95
N PRO A 61 0.50 -1.55 -5.20
CA PRO A 61 -0.82 -1.21 -5.69
C PRO A 61 -1.75 -2.42 -5.69
N LEU A 62 -3.01 -2.22 -5.27
CA LEU A 62 -4.06 -3.24 -5.29
C LEU A 62 -3.68 -4.56 -4.58
N ILE A 63 -2.81 -4.48 -3.57
CA ILE A 63 -2.40 -5.63 -2.76
C ILE A 63 -3.31 -5.78 -1.54
N THR A 64 -3.54 -7.01 -1.11
CA THR A 64 -4.31 -7.28 0.12
C THR A 64 -3.40 -7.42 1.33
N PRO A 65 -3.90 -7.18 2.57
CA PRO A 65 -3.10 -7.36 3.79
C PRO A 65 -2.48 -8.76 3.91
N GLU A 66 -3.23 -9.80 3.51
CA GLU A 66 -2.76 -11.19 3.57
C GLU A 66 -1.56 -11.42 2.63
N LYS A 67 -1.55 -10.79 1.47
CA LYS A 67 -0.39 -10.84 0.56
C LYS A 67 0.79 -10.05 1.11
N VAL A 68 0.53 -8.86 1.69
CA VAL A 68 1.60 -8.04 2.29
C VAL A 68 2.29 -8.79 3.42
N LEU A 69 1.55 -9.49 4.27
CA LEU A 69 2.14 -10.29 5.36
C LEU A 69 3.21 -11.29 4.89
N ARG A 70 3.10 -11.82 3.67
CA ARG A 70 4.14 -12.71 3.13
C ARG A 70 5.52 -12.06 2.98
N PHE A 71 5.57 -10.73 2.99
CA PHE A 71 6.80 -9.97 2.80
C PHE A 71 7.28 -9.27 4.07
N VAL A 72 6.33 -8.91 4.97
CA VAL A 72 6.61 -8.05 6.13
C VAL A 72 6.38 -8.73 7.48
N THR A 73 6.05 -10.02 7.52
CA THR A 73 5.92 -10.74 8.79
C THR A 73 7.24 -10.69 9.56
N GLU A 74 7.18 -10.33 10.85
CA GLU A 74 8.35 -10.15 11.72
C GLU A 74 8.91 -11.51 12.18
N ASP A 75 9.43 -12.29 11.23
CA ASP A 75 10.09 -13.58 11.45
C ASP A 75 11.22 -13.79 10.42
N ASP A 76 11.80 -14.99 10.40
CA ASP A 76 12.91 -15.33 9.49
C ASP A 76 12.51 -15.33 8.00
N THR A 77 11.24 -15.14 7.68
CA THR A 77 10.73 -15.04 6.29
C THR A 77 10.57 -13.59 5.82
N GLN A 78 10.84 -12.61 6.69
CA GLN A 78 10.72 -11.18 6.36
C GLN A 78 11.69 -10.80 5.25
N VAL A 79 11.18 -10.21 4.20
CA VAL A 79 11.99 -9.72 3.06
C VAL A 79 11.91 -8.21 2.89
N LEU A 80 10.87 -7.56 3.41
CA LEU A 80 10.70 -6.10 3.46
C LEU A 80 10.30 -5.69 4.87
N LYS A 81 10.70 -4.48 5.29
CA LYS A 81 10.32 -3.97 6.62
C LYS A 81 8.87 -3.53 6.68
N THR A 82 8.37 -2.91 5.62
CA THR A 82 6.97 -2.46 5.51
C THR A 82 6.57 -2.27 4.05
N MET A 83 5.28 -2.07 3.81
CA MET A 83 4.74 -1.79 2.49
C MET A 83 3.66 -0.70 2.54
N PHE A 84 3.51 0.05 1.42
CA PHE A 84 2.37 0.92 1.18
C PHE A 84 1.18 0.15 0.64
N SER A 85 -0.02 0.53 1.06
CA SER A 85 -1.28 0.17 0.40
C SER A 85 -2.02 1.44 -0.03
N PHE A 86 -3.00 1.30 -0.92
CA PHE A 86 -3.74 2.44 -1.48
C PHE A 86 -5.24 2.41 -1.13
N ASP A 87 -5.73 1.36 -0.54
CA ASP A 87 -7.17 1.13 -0.24
C ASP A 87 -7.83 2.29 0.52
N HIS A 88 -7.10 2.94 1.45
CA HIS A 88 -7.62 4.05 2.25
C HIS A 88 -7.91 5.31 1.41
N LEU A 89 -7.24 5.44 0.26
CA LEU A 89 -7.45 6.52 -0.70
C LEU A 89 -8.67 6.27 -1.60
N GLU A 90 -9.33 5.12 -1.48
CA GLU A 90 -10.54 4.82 -2.26
C GLU A 90 -11.84 5.28 -1.59
N ALA A 91 -11.78 5.99 -0.46
CA ALA A 91 -12.97 6.39 0.29
C ALA A 91 -13.89 7.37 -0.46
N ASP A 92 -13.41 8.00 -1.54
CA ASP A 92 -14.13 8.96 -2.37
C ASP A 92 -14.14 8.62 -3.86
N CYS A 93 -13.85 7.36 -4.20
CA CYS A 93 -13.82 6.94 -5.60
C CYS A 93 -14.32 5.52 -5.79
N PHE A 94 -14.58 5.17 -7.05
CA PHE A 94 -14.96 3.83 -7.50
C PHE A 94 -13.95 3.33 -8.52
N MET A 95 -13.27 2.23 -8.21
CA MET A 95 -12.23 1.57 -9.03
C MET A 95 -10.98 2.41 -9.32
N THR A 96 -11.11 3.72 -9.51
CA THR A 96 -10.01 4.63 -9.84
C THR A 96 -10.30 6.03 -9.30
N ASP A 97 -9.25 6.82 -9.10
CA ASP A 97 -9.36 8.22 -8.70
C ASP A 97 -10.07 9.12 -9.74
N TRP A 98 -10.25 8.63 -10.96
CA TRP A 98 -10.97 9.33 -12.02
C TRP A 98 -12.49 9.28 -11.86
N ILE A 99 -13.02 8.25 -11.19
CA ILE A 99 -14.46 8.08 -10.96
C ILE A 99 -14.77 8.49 -9.53
N LYS A 100 -15.02 9.79 -9.32
CA LYS A 100 -15.29 10.33 -7.99
C LYS A 100 -16.68 9.96 -7.47
N THR A 101 -16.73 9.65 -6.18
CA THR A 101 -17.96 9.44 -5.40
C THR A 101 -17.93 10.31 -4.15
N PRO A 102 -19.07 10.56 -3.48
CA PRO A 102 -19.05 11.21 -2.19
C PRO A 102 -18.16 10.47 -1.19
N PHE A 103 -17.41 11.23 -0.38
CA PHE A 103 -16.56 10.66 0.66
C PHE A 103 -17.33 9.74 1.60
N ASN A 104 -16.81 8.54 1.79
CA ASN A 104 -17.43 7.50 2.60
C ASN A 104 -16.58 7.14 3.82
N LEU A 105 -16.86 7.80 4.95
CA LEU A 105 -16.16 7.55 6.21
C LEU A 105 -16.24 6.08 6.68
N LYS A 106 -17.37 5.41 6.42
CA LYS A 106 -17.51 3.98 6.80
C LYS A 106 -16.57 3.09 5.98
N LYS A 107 -16.40 3.39 4.68
CA LYS A 107 -15.44 2.68 3.81
C LYS A 107 -14.02 2.88 4.32
N MET A 108 -13.63 4.10 4.63
CA MET A 108 -12.32 4.43 5.18
C MET A 108 -12.05 3.71 6.51
N LYS A 109 -12.99 3.78 7.47
CA LYS A 109 -12.85 3.09 8.78
C LYS A 109 -12.72 1.57 8.61
N LYS A 110 -13.49 0.96 7.72
CA LYS A 110 -13.39 -0.48 7.42
C LYS A 110 -12.03 -0.84 6.82
N CYS A 111 -11.47 0.02 5.96
CA CYS A 111 -10.15 -0.18 5.40
C CYS A 111 -9.08 -0.19 6.50
N TYR A 112 -9.04 0.83 7.34
CA TYR A 112 -8.08 0.88 8.45
C TYR A 112 -8.24 -0.30 9.41
N GLN A 113 -9.48 -0.70 9.74
CA GLN A 113 -9.73 -1.86 10.59
C GLN A 113 -9.20 -3.15 9.96
N LYS A 114 -9.47 -3.37 8.68
CA LYS A 114 -8.96 -4.53 7.91
C LYS A 114 -7.43 -4.64 7.99
N TRP A 115 -6.72 -3.52 7.76
CA TRP A 115 -5.27 -3.49 7.83
C TRP A 115 -4.75 -3.69 9.26
N TYR A 116 -5.38 -3.04 10.25
CA TYR A 116 -5.02 -3.23 11.66
C TYR A 116 -5.17 -4.69 12.09
N ASP A 117 -6.32 -5.31 11.81
CA ASP A 117 -6.60 -6.69 12.21
C ASP A 117 -5.61 -7.69 11.57
N ALA A 118 -5.25 -7.46 10.32
CA ALA A 118 -4.30 -8.32 9.61
C ALA A 118 -2.88 -8.17 10.15
N MET A 119 -2.41 -6.93 10.36
CA MET A 119 -1.01 -6.64 10.72
C MET A 119 -0.72 -6.76 12.21
N ASN A 120 -1.73 -6.65 13.08
CA ASN A 120 -1.52 -6.58 14.51
C ASN A 120 -0.85 -7.85 15.07
N GLY A 121 0.36 -7.68 15.64
CA GLY A 121 1.16 -8.76 16.19
C GLY A 121 1.82 -9.69 15.17
N LYS A 122 1.81 -9.32 13.87
CA LYS A 122 2.38 -10.14 12.79
C LYS A 122 3.36 -9.39 11.90
N GLY A 123 3.12 -8.11 11.67
CA GLY A 123 3.94 -7.30 10.79
C GLY A 123 3.69 -5.83 10.99
N TRP A 124 4.35 -4.99 10.18
CA TRP A 124 4.30 -3.54 10.31
C TRP A 124 3.82 -2.89 9.02
N HIS A 125 3.01 -1.84 9.13
CA HIS A 125 2.38 -1.16 8.01
C HIS A 125 2.88 0.28 7.89
N THR A 126 2.94 0.79 6.65
CA THR A 126 3.24 2.20 6.38
C THR A 126 1.94 3.00 6.32
N LEU A 127 1.92 4.12 7.03
CA LEU A 127 0.77 5.02 7.11
C LEU A 127 1.06 6.30 6.34
N TYR A 128 0.16 6.71 5.47
CA TYR A 128 0.24 7.98 4.75
C TYR A 128 -1.15 8.43 4.31
N LEU A 129 -1.29 9.66 3.87
CA LEU A 129 -2.56 10.20 3.37
C LEU A 129 -2.45 10.79 1.97
N GLU A 130 -1.26 11.18 1.56
CA GLU A 130 -1.00 11.76 0.25
C GLU A 130 0.40 11.40 -0.23
N ASN A 131 0.61 11.40 -1.53
CA ASN A 131 1.91 11.22 -2.18
C ASN A 131 1.95 12.01 -3.50
N HIS A 132 3.00 11.79 -4.30
CA HIS A 132 3.17 12.46 -5.60
C HIS A 132 2.17 12.01 -6.68
N ASP A 133 1.49 10.88 -6.49
CA ASP A 133 0.51 10.33 -7.44
C ASP A 133 -0.94 10.73 -7.10
N HIS A 134 -1.17 11.31 -5.93
CA HIS A 134 -2.50 11.65 -5.44
C HIS A 134 -2.63 13.13 -5.06
N PRO A 135 -3.83 13.72 -5.19
CA PRO A 135 -4.08 15.09 -4.73
C PRO A 135 -3.79 15.26 -3.24
N ARG A 136 -3.48 16.50 -2.83
CA ARG A 136 -3.31 16.85 -1.43
C ARG A 136 -4.52 16.43 -0.60
N ILE A 137 -4.28 15.81 0.54
CA ILE A 137 -5.35 15.22 1.36
C ILE A 137 -6.34 16.26 1.88
N ILE A 138 -5.90 17.49 2.13
CA ILE A 138 -6.77 18.58 2.55
C ILE A 138 -7.78 18.94 1.45
N ASP A 139 -7.37 18.92 0.20
CA ASP A 139 -8.26 19.18 -0.94
C ASP A 139 -9.22 18.01 -1.18
N ARG A 140 -8.80 16.79 -0.81
CA ARG A 140 -9.56 15.56 -1.06
C ARG A 140 -10.54 15.23 0.08
N TYR A 141 -10.06 15.19 1.31
CA TYR A 141 -10.82 14.75 2.50
C TYR A 141 -10.97 15.84 3.56
N GLY A 142 -10.31 16.96 3.39
CA GLY A 142 -10.36 18.09 4.32
C GLY A 142 -11.37 19.16 3.94
N SER A 143 -11.14 20.35 4.47
CA SER A 143 -11.93 21.54 4.19
C SER A 143 -11.02 22.73 3.94
N LEU A 144 -11.13 23.36 2.78
CA LEU A 144 -10.36 24.56 2.48
C LEU A 144 -10.76 25.74 3.40
N LYS A 145 -12.03 25.79 3.82
CA LYS A 145 -12.53 26.79 4.75
C LYS A 145 -11.92 26.62 6.15
N TYR A 146 -11.73 25.39 6.60
CA TYR A 146 -11.15 25.02 7.89
C TYR A 146 -9.86 24.25 7.68
N ARG A 147 -8.95 24.84 6.88
CA ARG A 147 -7.74 24.16 6.40
C ARG A 147 -6.85 23.64 7.53
N VAL A 148 -6.60 24.46 8.54
CA VAL A 148 -5.71 24.10 9.66
C VAL A 148 -6.34 23.01 10.53
N GLU A 149 -7.60 23.16 10.88
CA GLU A 149 -8.34 22.25 11.74
C GLU A 149 -8.50 20.87 11.05
N SER A 150 -8.89 20.88 9.77
CA SER A 150 -9.03 19.62 9.02
C SER A 150 -7.68 18.95 8.76
N GLY A 151 -6.62 19.72 8.52
CA GLY A 151 -5.27 19.18 8.39
C GLY A 151 -4.78 18.53 9.67
N LYS A 152 -4.99 19.17 10.82
CA LYS A 152 -4.66 18.59 12.14
C LYS A 152 -5.47 17.33 12.42
N MET A 153 -6.76 17.32 12.11
CA MET A 153 -7.62 16.14 12.27
C MET A 153 -7.13 14.97 11.42
N LEU A 154 -6.82 15.19 10.14
CA LEU A 154 -6.32 14.17 9.23
C LEU A 154 -4.95 13.64 9.68
N ALA A 155 -4.04 14.50 10.09
CA ALA A 155 -2.74 14.11 10.63
C ALA A 155 -2.90 13.29 11.92
N THR A 156 -3.77 13.71 12.83
CA THR A 156 -4.08 12.96 14.06
C THR A 156 -4.62 11.57 13.74
N MET A 157 -5.57 11.49 12.81
CA MET A 157 -6.14 10.21 12.36
C MET A 157 -5.05 9.28 11.79
N CYS A 158 -4.14 9.79 10.99
CA CYS A 158 -3.05 9.01 10.41
C CYS A 158 -2.03 8.57 11.47
N TYR A 159 -1.52 9.51 12.26
CA TYR A 159 -0.36 9.28 13.12
C TYR A 159 -0.67 8.54 14.43
N LEU A 160 -1.93 8.47 14.85
CA LEU A 160 -2.33 7.71 16.03
C LEU A 160 -2.68 6.24 15.73
N GLN A 161 -2.49 5.79 14.49
CA GLN A 161 -2.64 4.38 14.16
C GLN A 161 -1.34 3.62 14.35
N LYS A 162 -1.44 2.29 14.46
CA LYS A 162 -0.26 1.42 14.51
C LYS A 162 0.38 1.32 13.14
N GLY A 163 1.59 1.84 12.98
CA GLY A 163 2.35 1.84 11.75
C GLY A 163 3.41 2.94 11.72
N THR A 164 4.21 2.98 10.68
CA THR A 164 5.20 4.05 10.45
C THR A 164 4.58 5.14 9.58
N PRO A 165 4.44 6.38 10.06
CA PRO A 165 4.03 7.52 9.24
C PRO A 165 5.10 7.84 8.20
N PHE A 166 4.64 8.13 6.99
CA PHE A 166 5.52 8.41 5.85
C PHE A 166 5.09 9.69 5.12
#